data_a36a5b5784409e6f8302a562227f1b8a
#
_entry.id   a36a5b5784409e6f8302a562227f1b8a
#
_cell.length_a   1.000
_cell.length_b   1.000
_cell.length_c   1.000
_cell.angle_alpha   90.00
_cell.angle_beta   90.00
_cell.angle_gamma   90.00
#
_symmetry.space_group_name_H-M   'P 1'
#
loop_
_entity.id
_entity.type
_entity.pdbx_description
1 polymer ?
#
loop_
_entity_poly.entity_id
_entity_poly.type
_entity_poly.pdbx_seq_one_letter_code
_entity_poly.pdbx_strand_id
1 'polypeptide(L)'
;MNDTEGHVDILVCMAGTGGTGFGTASYLRSRNPNLQVVLVQPHPDSRLTPEHPDAQIIDGVLPAYDVPESTLSDYLWPDWSDACINVRTEEAYETAHEVLRAEGLFLGTSAAAALHAAVQVGRRPENQGKNIVVIVLDNGMKYLSTPMYRQK
;
A
#
# COMPACT_ATOMS: atom_id res chain seq x y z
N MET A 1 -12.31 4.39 13.23
CA MET A 1 -12.40 5.48 14.24
C MET A 1 -12.64 4.97 15.65
N ASN A 2 -13.54 4.01 15.89
CA ASN A 2 -13.74 3.48 17.26
C ASN A 2 -12.49 2.76 17.78
N ASP A 3 -11.86 1.93 16.94
CA ASP A 3 -10.69 1.12 17.31
C ASP A 3 -9.41 1.94 17.52
N THR A 4 -9.41 3.20 17.11
CA THR A 4 -8.30 4.16 17.28
C THR A 4 -8.64 5.31 18.22
N GLU A 5 -9.71 5.16 19.00
CA GLU A 5 -10.25 6.23 19.87
C GLU A 5 -10.45 7.57 19.13
N GLY A 6 -10.77 7.48 17.82
CA GLY A 6 -10.95 8.65 16.97
C GLY A 6 -9.66 9.26 16.44
N HIS A 7 -8.50 8.70 16.73
CA HIS A 7 -7.21 9.27 16.38
C HIS A 7 -6.45 8.43 15.36
N VAL A 8 -6.17 9.00 14.20
CA VAL A 8 -5.32 8.43 13.13
C VAL A 8 -4.36 9.51 12.67
N ASP A 9 -3.07 9.26 12.82
CA ASP A 9 -2.01 10.22 12.42
C ASP A 9 -1.56 10.00 11.00
N ILE A 10 -1.44 8.73 10.61
CA ILE A 10 -0.91 8.36 9.29
C ILE A 10 -1.82 7.30 8.67
N LEU A 11 -2.23 7.54 7.44
CA LEU A 11 -2.90 6.56 6.58
C LEU A 11 -1.91 6.06 5.54
N VAL A 12 -1.72 4.73 5.45
CA VAL A 12 -0.92 4.09 4.40
C VAL A 12 -1.84 3.27 3.52
N CYS A 13 -1.84 3.53 2.23
CA CYS A 13 -2.70 2.84 1.28
C CYS A 13 -2.06 2.69 -0.10
N MET A 14 -2.48 1.68 -0.82
CA MET A 14 -2.21 1.54 -2.26
C MET A 14 -3.42 2.01 -3.07
N ALA A 15 -3.19 2.32 -4.33
CA ALA A 15 -4.25 2.73 -5.23
C ALA A 15 -4.24 1.89 -6.52
N GLY A 16 -5.41 1.38 -6.86
CA GLY A 16 -5.75 0.97 -8.23
C GLY A 16 -6.43 2.16 -8.92
N THR A 17 -7.75 2.26 -8.81
CA THR A 17 -8.50 3.45 -9.30
C THR A 17 -8.40 4.67 -8.38
N GLY A 18 -7.88 4.51 -7.17
CA GLY A 18 -7.75 5.58 -6.16
C GLY A 18 -8.94 5.72 -5.21
N GLY A 19 -10.11 5.19 -5.54
CA GLY A 19 -11.34 5.41 -4.78
C GLY A 19 -11.25 5.07 -3.29
N THR A 20 -10.65 3.93 -2.94
CA THR A 20 -10.47 3.52 -1.54
C THR A 20 -9.56 4.49 -0.78
N GLY A 21 -8.39 4.79 -1.34
CA GLY A 21 -7.41 5.68 -0.70
C GLY A 21 -7.96 7.10 -0.56
N PHE A 22 -8.45 7.67 -1.66
CA PHE A 22 -9.02 9.02 -1.69
C PHE A 22 -10.21 9.17 -0.74
N GLY A 23 -11.18 8.25 -0.81
CA GLY A 23 -12.37 8.31 0.04
C GLY A 23 -12.05 8.19 1.52
N THR A 24 -11.14 7.27 1.89
CA THR A 24 -10.69 7.11 3.27
C THR A 24 -9.91 8.34 3.76
N ALA A 25 -8.97 8.83 2.95
CA ALA A 25 -8.17 10.03 3.28
C ALA A 25 -9.06 11.25 3.46
N SER A 26 -10.01 11.48 2.55
CA SER A 26 -10.95 12.61 2.62
C SER A 26 -11.79 12.58 3.90
N TYR A 27 -12.33 11.40 4.25
CA TYR A 27 -13.08 11.24 5.51
C TYR A 27 -12.20 11.47 6.73
N LEU A 28 -11.02 10.85 6.78
CA LEU A 28 -10.14 10.99 7.94
C LEU A 28 -9.61 12.43 8.09
N ARG A 29 -9.28 13.12 7.00
CA ARG A 29 -8.87 14.54 7.02
C ARG A 29 -9.99 15.46 7.52
N SER A 30 -11.25 15.13 7.28
CA SER A 30 -12.38 15.89 7.86
C SER A 30 -12.43 15.79 9.39
N ARG A 31 -11.79 14.79 9.98
CA ARG A 31 -11.71 14.56 11.43
C ARG A 31 -10.37 14.96 12.02
N ASN A 32 -9.28 14.75 11.28
CA ASN A 32 -7.93 15.18 11.63
C ASN A 32 -7.30 15.90 10.42
N PRO A 33 -7.32 17.24 10.37
CA PRO A 33 -6.71 18.01 9.27
C PRO A 33 -5.19 17.78 9.14
N ASN A 34 -4.53 17.28 10.19
CA ASN A 34 -3.08 16.99 10.19
C ASN A 34 -2.77 15.55 9.78
N LEU A 35 -3.77 14.79 9.31
CA LEU A 35 -3.55 13.44 8.80
C LEU A 35 -2.49 13.43 7.71
N GLN A 36 -1.46 12.64 7.88
CA GLN A 36 -0.50 12.33 6.83
C GLN A 36 -1.00 11.14 6.01
N VAL A 37 -1.00 11.27 4.70
CA VAL A 37 -1.37 10.19 3.78
C VAL A 37 -0.15 9.75 2.99
N VAL A 38 0.20 8.47 3.12
CA VAL A 38 1.30 7.84 2.39
C VAL A 38 0.72 6.91 1.34
N LEU A 39 0.91 7.26 0.08
CA LEU A 39 0.57 6.40 -1.04
C LEU A 39 1.69 5.41 -1.27
N VAL A 40 1.33 4.16 -1.51
CA VAL A 40 2.27 3.10 -1.88
C VAL A 40 2.02 2.70 -3.31
N GLN A 41 3.07 2.62 -4.12
CA GLN A 41 2.99 2.19 -5.51
C GLN A 41 4.04 1.13 -5.84
N PRO A 42 3.83 0.34 -6.90
CA PRO A 42 4.84 -0.60 -7.36
C PRO A 42 6.12 0.11 -7.77
N HIS A 43 7.26 -0.42 -7.32
CA HIS A 43 8.57 0.00 -7.81
C HIS A 43 8.62 -0.14 -9.35
N PRO A 44 9.36 0.70 -10.10
CA PRO A 44 9.50 0.55 -11.55
C PRO A 44 9.84 -0.87 -12.01
N ASP A 45 10.74 -1.56 -11.32
CA ASP A 45 11.13 -2.94 -11.65
C ASP A 45 10.01 -3.99 -11.39
N SER A 46 8.96 -3.61 -10.67
CA SER A 46 7.78 -4.43 -10.39
C SER A 46 6.57 -4.04 -11.26
N ARG A 47 6.83 -3.45 -12.42
CA ARG A 47 5.80 -3.04 -13.40
C ARG A 47 6.04 -3.78 -14.71
N LEU A 48 4.97 -4.26 -15.34
CA LEU A 48 5.07 -4.79 -16.70
C LEU A 48 5.34 -3.64 -17.67
N THR A 49 6.45 -3.71 -18.35
CA THR A 49 6.84 -2.77 -19.42
C THR A 49 7.36 -3.55 -20.61
N PRO A 50 7.49 -2.93 -21.79
CA PRO A 50 8.13 -3.58 -22.94
C PRO A 50 9.54 -4.09 -22.64
N GLU A 51 10.28 -3.41 -21.75
CA GLU A 51 11.63 -3.78 -21.31
C GLU A 51 11.62 -4.90 -20.25
N HIS A 52 10.53 -5.00 -19.48
CA HIS A 52 10.34 -5.99 -18.42
C HIS A 52 8.99 -6.72 -18.55
N PRO A 53 8.79 -7.51 -19.61
CA PRO A 53 7.50 -8.17 -19.88
C PRO A 53 7.17 -9.28 -18.88
N ASP A 54 8.17 -9.82 -18.17
CA ASP A 54 8.03 -10.90 -17.20
C ASP A 54 8.20 -10.43 -15.75
N ALA A 55 8.14 -9.12 -15.49
CA ALA A 55 8.25 -8.58 -14.14
C ALA A 55 7.17 -9.16 -13.22
N GLN A 56 7.56 -9.52 -12.00
CA GLN A 56 6.58 -9.87 -10.97
C GLN A 56 5.88 -8.60 -10.51
N ILE A 57 4.56 -8.58 -10.62
CA ILE A 57 3.76 -7.40 -10.31
C ILE A 57 3.04 -7.53 -8.96
N ILE A 58 2.68 -6.39 -8.40
CA ILE A 58 1.71 -6.29 -7.32
C ILE A 58 0.33 -6.14 -7.94
N ASP A 59 -0.50 -7.17 -7.81
CA ASP A 59 -1.82 -7.21 -8.45
C ASP A 59 -2.77 -6.13 -7.94
N GLY A 60 -3.58 -5.60 -8.86
CA GLY A 60 -4.71 -4.71 -8.53
C GLY A 60 -4.32 -3.28 -8.18
N VAL A 61 -3.06 -2.90 -8.40
CA VAL A 61 -2.57 -1.54 -8.11
C VAL A 61 -1.90 -0.93 -9.33
N LEU A 62 -1.98 0.39 -9.41
CA LEU A 62 -1.38 1.18 -10.48
C LEU A 62 -0.36 2.16 -9.89
N PRO A 63 0.68 2.51 -10.65
CA PRO A 63 1.53 3.63 -10.28
C PRO A 63 0.71 4.93 -10.40
N ALA A 64 0.86 5.82 -9.41
CA ALA A 64 0.21 7.14 -9.40
C ALA A 64 1.21 8.26 -9.69
N TYR A 65 2.48 7.99 -9.43
CA TYR A 65 3.60 8.88 -9.76
C TYR A 65 4.42 8.26 -10.90
N ASP A 66 5.15 9.06 -11.63
CA ASP A 66 6.00 8.64 -12.76
C ASP A 66 5.23 8.06 -13.97
N VAL A 67 3.97 8.45 -14.10
CA VAL A 67 3.12 8.06 -15.25
C VAL A 67 2.45 9.30 -15.84
N PRO A 68 2.10 9.29 -17.15
CA PRO A 68 1.37 10.38 -17.75
C PRO A 68 0.04 10.64 -17.04
N GLU A 69 -0.25 11.89 -16.77
CA GLU A 69 -1.47 12.36 -16.11
C GLU A 69 -2.75 11.81 -16.78
N SER A 70 -2.73 11.69 -18.10
CA SER A 70 -3.83 11.13 -18.88
C SER A 70 -4.15 9.66 -18.60
N THR A 71 -3.29 8.95 -17.88
CA THR A 71 -3.49 7.55 -17.48
C THR A 71 -4.10 7.41 -16.09
N LEU A 72 -4.20 8.51 -15.34
CA LEU A 72 -4.74 8.54 -13.99
C LEU A 72 -6.26 8.70 -14.03
N SER A 73 -6.95 8.04 -13.10
CA SER A 73 -8.36 8.33 -12.83
C SER A 73 -8.48 9.63 -12.02
N ASP A 74 -9.66 10.24 -12.02
CA ASP A 74 -9.96 11.47 -11.26
C ASP A 74 -9.68 11.33 -9.75
N TYR A 75 -9.60 10.10 -9.23
CA TYR A 75 -9.31 9.79 -7.83
C TYR A 75 -7.84 9.43 -7.58
N LEU A 76 -7.01 9.39 -8.60
CA LEU A 76 -5.60 9.03 -8.52
C LEU A 76 -4.69 10.25 -8.62
N TRP A 77 -5.25 11.43 -8.37
CA TRP A 77 -4.50 12.66 -8.41
C TRP A 77 -3.48 12.69 -7.26
N PRO A 78 -2.18 12.93 -7.52
CA PRO A 78 -1.15 12.87 -6.47
C PRO A 78 -1.39 13.83 -5.30
N ASP A 79 -2.10 14.93 -5.53
CA ASP A 79 -2.28 16.03 -4.57
C ASP A 79 -3.03 15.65 -3.28
N TRP A 80 -3.67 14.47 -3.23
CA TRP A 80 -4.33 14.03 -2.01
C TRP A 80 -3.41 13.25 -1.06
N SER A 81 -2.22 12.85 -1.51
CA SER A 81 -1.22 12.17 -0.68
C SER A 81 -0.04 13.10 -0.37
N ASP A 82 0.53 12.95 0.83
CA ASP A 82 1.63 13.78 1.32
C ASP A 82 3.00 13.17 1.01
N ALA A 83 3.02 11.87 0.76
CA ALA A 83 4.23 11.12 0.40
C ALA A 83 3.90 9.89 -0.44
N CYS A 84 4.90 9.42 -1.20
CA CYS A 84 4.83 8.19 -1.96
C CYS A 84 6.00 7.28 -1.64
N ILE A 85 5.74 5.98 -1.50
CA ILE A 85 6.75 4.93 -1.29
C ILE A 85 6.62 3.89 -2.40
N ASN A 86 7.74 3.61 -3.06
CA ASN A 86 7.84 2.52 -4.03
C ASN A 86 8.19 1.22 -3.30
N VAL A 87 7.44 0.15 -3.56
CA VAL A 87 7.68 -1.18 -2.99
C VAL A 87 7.90 -2.18 -4.11
N ARG A 88 8.94 -3.00 -3.98
CA ARG A 88 9.21 -4.12 -4.88
C ARG A 88 8.29 -5.30 -4.55
N THR A 89 7.98 -6.10 -5.55
CA THR A 89 7.14 -7.28 -5.35
C THR A 89 7.77 -8.27 -4.37
N GLU A 90 9.09 -8.44 -4.43
CA GLU A 90 9.84 -9.31 -3.52
C GLU A 90 9.72 -8.85 -2.07
N GLU A 91 9.83 -7.54 -1.80
CA GLU A 91 9.67 -6.95 -0.47
C GLU A 91 8.25 -7.19 0.08
N ALA A 92 7.23 -7.09 -0.78
CA ALA A 92 5.87 -7.43 -0.42
C ALA A 92 5.72 -8.92 -0.06
N TYR A 93 6.34 -9.82 -0.83
CA TYR A 93 6.28 -11.25 -0.58
C TYR A 93 6.98 -11.63 0.73
N GLU A 94 8.16 -11.08 1.00
CA GLU A 94 8.89 -11.27 2.26
C GLU A 94 8.04 -10.82 3.44
N THR A 95 7.47 -9.62 3.36
CA THR A 95 6.59 -9.08 4.41
C THR A 95 5.37 -9.97 4.64
N ALA A 96 4.74 -10.47 3.58
CA ALA A 96 3.60 -11.38 3.71
C ALA A 96 3.97 -12.66 4.47
N HIS A 97 5.14 -13.24 4.17
CA HIS A 97 5.61 -14.44 4.84
C HIS A 97 5.99 -14.19 6.31
N GLU A 98 6.64 -13.06 6.59
CA GLU A 98 6.99 -12.67 7.96
C GLU A 98 5.74 -12.48 8.82
N VAL A 99 4.78 -11.71 8.33
CA VAL A 99 3.53 -11.41 9.04
C VAL A 99 2.65 -12.64 9.19
N LEU A 100 2.62 -13.53 8.20
CA LEU A 100 1.92 -14.81 8.33
C LEU A 100 2.50 -15.66 9.47
N ARG A 101 3.84 -15.70 9.61
CA ARG A 101 4.48 -16.47 10.69
C ARG A 101 4.35 -15.81 12.06
N ALA A 102 4.44 -14.49 12.13
CA ALA A 102 4.45 -13.75 13.39
C ALA A 102 3.03 -13.50 13.94
N GLU A 103 2.09 -13.16 13.07
CA GLU A 103 0.76 -12.65 13.44
C GLU A 103 -0.39 -13.54 12.94
N GLY A 104 -0.11 -14.53 12.10
CA GLY A 104 -1.14 -15.38 11.49
C GLY A 104 -1.98 -14.66 10.42
N LEU A 105 -1.56 -13.50 9.95
CA LEU A 105 -2.27 -12.74 8.94
C LEU A 105 -1.88 -13.22 7.53
N PHE A 106 -2.85 -13.75 6.81
CA PHE A 106 -2.66 -14.26 5.45
C PHE A 106 -3.02 -13.18 4.42
N LEU A 107 -2.02 -12.43 3.97
CA LEU A 107 -2.18 -11.21 3.18
C LEU A 107 -2.12 -11.46 1.67
N GLY A 108 -2.87 -10.66 0.89
CA GLY A 108 -2.65 -10.51 -0.54
C GLY A 108 -1.46 -9.63 -0.86
N THR A 109 -1.05 -9.56 -2.15
CA THR A 109 0.17 -8.85 -2.57
C THR A 109 0.14 -7.36 -2.28
N SER A 110 -0.95 -6.69 -2.59
CA SER A 110 -1.12 -5.26 -2.36
C SER A 110 -1.20 -4.92 -0.87
N ALA A 111 -1.87 -5.77 -0.07
CA ALA A 111 -1.95 -5.62 1.37
C ALA A 111 -0.57 -5.74 2.03
N ALA A 112 0.23 -6.72 1.58
CA ALA A 112 1.60 -6.91 2.06
C ALA A 112 2.52 -5.76 1.68
N ALA A 113 2.41 -5.21 0.46
CA ALA A 113 3.16 -4.04 0.04
C ALA A 113 2.80 -2.79 0.87
N ALA A 114 1.51 -2.57 1.13
CA ALA A 114 1.07 -1.46 1.98
C ALA A 114 1.61 -1.61 3.42
N LEU A 115 1.59 -2.82 3.96
CA LEU A 115 2.13 -3.09 5.29
C LEU A 115 3.65 -2.93 5.33
N HIS A 116 4.39 -3.37 4.30
CA HIS A 116 5.83 -3.13 4.17
C HIS A 116 6.16 -1.64 4.28
N ALA A 117 5.48 -0.81 3.50
CA ALA A 117 5.65 0.63 3.56
C ALA A 117 5.27 1.22 4.94
N ALA A 118 4.21 0.72 5.57
CA ALA A 118 3.82 1.17 6.90
C ALA A 118 4.87 0.87 7.96
N VAL A 119 5.53 -0.28 7.88
CA VAL A 119 6.66 -0.63 8.76
C VAL A 119 7.83 0.33 8.54
N GLN A 120 8.14 0.68 7.29
CA GLN A 120 9.17 1.68 6.98
C GLN A 120 8.82 3.05 7.59
N VAL A 121 7.55 3.48 7.45
CA VAL A 121 7.05 4.74 8.02
C VAL A 121 7.11 4.72 9.55
N GLY A 122 6.69 3.62 10.17
CA GLY A 122 6.66 3.48 11.63
C GLY A 122 8.05 3.45 12.27
N ARG A 123 9.08 3.01 11.54
CA ARG A 123 10.47 3.00 12.01
C ARG A 123 11.12 4.38 12.03
N ARG A 124 10.51 5.39 11.44
CA ARG A 124 11.05 6.75 11.44
C ARG A 124 10.89 7.36 12.82
N PRO A 125 11.96 7.98 13.40
CA PRO A 125 11.90 8.54 14.76
C PRO A 125 10.78 9.57 14.96
N GLU A 126 10.48 10.37 13.94
CA GLU A 126 9.42 11.38 13.95
C GLU A 126 8.00 10.79 14.03
N ASN A 127 7.85 9.49 13.80
CA ASN A 127 6.58 8.79 13.85
C ASN A 127 6.40 7.94 15.12
N GLN A 128 7.32 8.04 16.06
CA GLN A 128 7.21 7.32 17.32
C GLN A 128 5.95 7.74 18.09
N GLY A 129 5.15 6.77 18.51
CA GLY A 129 3.90 6.99 19.24
C GLY A 129 2.69 7.40 18.37
N LYS A 130 2.86 7.49 17.04
CA LYS A 130 1.75 7.78 16.13
C LYS A 130 0.92 6.54 15.81
N ASN A 131 -0.38 6.75 15.63
CA ASN A 131 -1.30 5.73 15.12
C ASN A 131 -1.22 5.67 13.59
N ILE A 132 -0.68 4.55 13.07
CA ILE A 132 -0.57 4.28 11.63
C ILE A 132 -1.65 3.28 11.24
N VAL A 133 -2.53 3.68 10.34
CA VAL A 133 -3.57 2.81 9.79
C VAL A 133 -3.18 2.37 8.39
N VAL A 134 -3.26 1.05 8.16
CA VAL A 134 -2.99 0.42 6.86
C VAL A 134 -4.26 -0.21 6.34
N ILE A 135 -4.56 0.02 5.06
CA ILE A 135 -5.69 -0.65 4.42
C ILE A 135 -5.25 -2.00 3.88
N VAL A 136 -5.76 -3.08 4.50
CA VAL A 136 -5.57 -4.46 4.05
C VAL A 136 -6.73 -4.81 3.12
N LEU A 137 -6.47 -4.83 1.82
CA LEU A 137 -7.48 -4.92 0.78
C LEU A 137 -8.02 -6.33 0.57
N ASP A 138 -7.16 -7.34 0.67
CA ASP A 138 -7.52 -8.74 0.45
C ASP A 138 -6.61 -9.71 1.21
N ASN A 139 -6.99 -10.99 1.16
CA ASN A 139 -6.21 -12.07 1.77
C ASN A 139 -5.45 -12.89 0.73
N GLY A 140 -4.54 -13.74 1.22
CA GLY A 140 -3.65 -14.57 0.40
C GLY A 140 -4.32 -15.69 -0.39
N MET A 141 -5.61 -16.00 -0.18
CA MET A 141 -6.29 -17.12 -0.83
C MET A 141 -6.27 -17.04 -2.35
N LYS A 142 -6.32 -15.84 -2.91
CA LYS A 142 -6.25 -15.62 -4.37
C LYS A 142 -4.85 -15.87 -4.95
N TYR A 143 -3.83 -15.91 -4.11
CA TYR A 143 -2.42 -15.88 -4.50
C TYR A 143 -1.69 -17.22 -4.27
N LEU A 144 -2.41 -18.30 -3.91
CA LEU A 144 -1.83 -19.63 -3.65
C LEU A 144 -1.12 -20.24 -4.86
N SER A 145 -1.54 -19.88 -6.08
CA SER A 145 -0.92 -20.35 -7.33
C SER A 145 0.21 -19.42 -7.83
N THR A 146 0.40 -18.26 -7.19
CA THR A 146 1.44 -17.30 -7.57
C THR A 146 2.77 -17.61 -6.88
N PRO A 147 3.89 -17.04 -7.35
CA PRO A 147 5.19 -17.21 -6.69
C PRO A 147 5.21 -16.80 -5.21
N MET A 148 4.28 -15.95 -4.77
CA MET A 148 4.16 -15.49 -3.40
C MET A 148 3.99 -16.64 -2.39
N TYR A 149 3.10 -17.61 -2.69
CA TYR A 149 2.77 -18.70 -1.78
C TYR A 149 3.00 -20.10 -2.38
N ARG A 150 3.39 -20.17 -3.64
CA ARG A 150 3.68 -21.45 -4.28
C ARG A 150 4.95 -22.04 -3.69
N GLN A 151 4.82 -23.16 -2.99
CA GLN A 151 5.99 -23.96 -2.61
C GLN A 151 6.67 -24.51 -3.88
N LYS A 152 7.99 -24.35 -3.95
CA LYS A 152 8.81 -24.98 -5.00
C LYS A 152 8.93 -26.47 -4.75
#